data_068c02ddf403e3f715dd6fd7d0dafc24
#
_entry.id   068c02ddf403e3f715dd6fd7d0dafc24
#
_cell.length_a   1.000
_cell.length_b   1.000
_cell.length_c   1.000
_cell.angle_alpha   90.00
_cell.angle_beta   90.00
_cell.angle_gamma   90.00
#
_symmetry.space_group_name_H-M   'P 1'
#
loop_
_entity.id
_entity.type
_entity.pdbx_description
1 polymer ?
#
loop_
_entity_poly.entity_id
_entity_poly.type
_entity_poly.pdbx_seq_one_letter_code
_entity_poly.pdbx_strand_id
1 'polypeptide(L)'
;MPRIYITSNKPRSGKTSVAMSLATRLLASDKKAVLIKPISIRDGSVKSDNDGDILRNANSGEAVNSGDWPIMISSNIDDHTDQLDSGINIVNEIDSSVFSVVEWLSGLTGDVGKASKNIADRLDARVVVVLGYEESGLIGDAIDAKSLFGDKLCGGIINGVTRYKIREAKRVMLPKIESEGITVLAVIPEDRKLLGTTVNELAQHLNGEIISWKEKGDNFVDNYLIGGMVLDWGVLYFERHLNKAVIVRGDRPDIQMAALQTETSCLVLTGGHDPIQYVEYEAQEEEVPIIKVDSDTLNTTIVLESLQKKSVFGHPVKRKQFDELIDQNGYGNLVESLISI
;
A
#
# COMPACT_ATOMS: atom_id res chain seq x y z
N MET A 1 24.14 -11.73 8.90
CA MET A 1 23.18 -10.77 9.44
C MET A 1 21.78 -11.30 9.24
N PRO A 2 20.82 -10.93 10.08
CA PRO A 2 19.50 -11.55 10.01
C PRO A 2 18.74 -11.16 8.74
N ARG A 3 18.15 -12.13 8.12
CA ARG A 3 17.15 -11.99 7.09
C ARG A 3 15.78 -11.95 7.75
N ILE A 4 14.95 -11.00 7.34
CA ILE A 4 13.61 -10.82 7.86
C ILE A 4 12.63 -11.13 6.72
N TYR A 5 11.89 -12.19 6.88
CA TYR A 5 10.87 -12.61 5.92
C TYR A 5 9.50 -12.08 6.32
N ILE A 6 8.90 -11.27 5.45
CA ILE A 6 7.58 -10.71 5.65
C ILE A 6 6.56 -11.51 4.85
N THR A 7 5.66 -12.16 5.55
CA THR A 7 4.53 -12.90 4.98
C THR A 7 3.20 -12.38 5.52
N SER A 8 2.08 -12.90 5.06
CA SER A 8 0.75 -12.52 5.55
C SER A 8 -0.25 -13.66 5.48
N ASN A 9 -1.34 -13.52 6.25
CA ASN A 9 -2.47 -14.47 6.21
C ASN A 9 -3.20 -14.44 4.85
N LYS A 10 -3.28 -13.29 4.20
CA LYS A 10 -4.01 -13.10 2.94
C LYS A 10 -3.35 -12.04 2.06
N PRO A 11 -3.63 -12.02 0.75
CA PRO A 11 -3.20 -10.93 -0.13
C PRO A 11 -3.70 -9.57 0.36
N ARG A 12 -2.95 -8.50 0.04
CA ARG A 12 -3.28 -7.10 0.37
C ARG A 12 -3.42 -6.80 1.87
N SER A 13 -2.79 -7.59 2.72
CA SER A 13 -2.74 -7.33 4.17
C SER A 13 -1.79 -6.19 4.56
N GLY A 14 -1.08 -5.56 3.61
CA GLY A 14 -0.12 -4.48 3.87
C GLY A 14 1.32 -4.94 4.10
N LYS A 15 1.72 -6.10 3.55
CA LYS A 15 3.13 -6.56 3.65
C LYS A 15 4.12 -5.52 3.15
N THR A 16 3.87 -4.96 1.97
CA THR A 16 4.73 -3.95 1.32
C THR A 16 4.92 -2.73 2.23
N SER A 17 3.85 -2.27 2.88
CA SER A 17 3.92 -1.14 3.82
C SER A 17 4.80 -1.45 5.02
N VAL A 18 4.63 -2.65 5.61
CA VAL A 18 5.43 -3.11 6.75
C VAL A 18 6.89 -3.30 6.34
N ALA A 19 7.14 -3.94 5.19
CA ALA A 19 8.49 -4.21 4.70
C ALA A 19 9.26 -2.91 4.41
N MET A 20 8.62 -1.92 3.77
CA MET A 20 9.20 -0.61 3.52
C MET A 20 9.50 0.16 4.80
N SER A 21 8.53 0.20 5.73
CA SER A 21 8.72 0.86 7.02
C SER A 21 9.87 0.23 7.81
N LEU A 22 9.97 -1.10 7.84
CA LEU A 22 11.05 -1.79 8.51
C LEU A 22 12.42 -1.49 7.88
N ALA A 23 12.52 -1.55 6.55
CA ALA A 23 13.76 -1.23 5.85
C ALA A 23 14.20 0.23 6.11
N THR A 24 13.27 1.19 6.06
CA THR A 24 13.54 2.60 6.37
C THR A 24 14.05 2.77 7.81
N ARG A 25 13.46 2.09 8.79
CA ARG A 25 13.87 2.15 10.19
C ARG A 25 15.24 1.52 10.44
N LEU A 26 15.56 0.43 9.74
CA LEU A 26 16.88 -0.17 9.78
C LEU A 26 17.94 0.80 9.27
N LEU A 27 17.69 1.46 8.15
CA LEU A 27 18.57 2.49 7.58
C LEU A 27 18.72 3.70 8.51
N ALA A 28 17.64 4.17 9.14
CA ALA A 28 17.65 5.25 10.13
C ALA A 28 18.43 4.89 11.41
N SER A 29 18.64 3.60 11.67
CA SER A 29 19.42 3.07 12.79
C SER A 29 20.89 2.76 12.40
N ASP A 30 21.40 3.39 11.36
CA ASP A 30 22.76 3.20 10.80
C ASP A 30 23.08 1.74 10.40
N LYS A 31 22.04 0.96 10.09
CA LYS A 31 22.20 -0.40 9.56
C LYS A 31 22.15 -0.38 8.03
N LYS A 32 22.99 -1.16 7.39
CA LYS A 32 22.82 -1.44 5.96
C LYS A 32 21.62 -2.35 5.78
N ALA A 33 20.64 -1.94 5.01
CA ALA A 33 19.43 -2.72 4.75
C ALA A 33 19.05 -2.68 3.28
N VAL A 34 18.52 -3.78 2.80
CA VAL A 34 17.94 -3.91 1.47
C VAL A 34 16.53 -4.48 1.59
N LEU A 35 15.62 -3.97 0.77
CA LEU A 35 14.26 -4.48 0.67
C LEU A 35 14.12 -5.18 -0.69
N ILE A 36 13.67 -6.43 -0.67
CA ILE A 36 13.57 -7.24 -1.88
C ILE A 36 12.26 -8.04 -1.92
N LYS A 37 11.67 -8.13 -3.11
CA LYS A 37 10.52 -8.99 -3.44
C LYS A 37 10.94 -9.90 -4.60
N PRO A 38 11.53 -11.08 -4.30
CA PRO A 38 12.16 -11.89 -5.34
C PRO A 38 11.16 -12.44 -6.35
N ILE A 39 9.92 -12.70 -5.91
CA ILE A 39 8.86 -13.26 -6.75
C ILE A 39 7.57 -12.49 -6.54
N SER A 40 6.80 -12.35 -7.63
CA SER A 40 5.44 -11.84 -7.62
C SER A 40 4.47 -12.79 -8.30
N ILE A 41 3.30 -12.96 -7.72
CA ILE A 41 2.23 -13.80 -8.27
C ILE A 41 1.38 -12.94 -9.20
N ARG A 42 1.21 -13.39 -10.46
CA ARG A 42 0.28 -12.76 -11.40
C ARG A 42 -1.16 -13.03 -10.96
N ASP A 43 -1.90 -11.94 -10.76
CA ASP A 43 -3.35 -11.97 -10.62
C ASP A 43 -3.98 -11.45 -11.93
N GLY A 44 -4.44 -12.39 -12.76
CA GLY A 44 -5.14 -12.08 -14.01
C GLY A 44 -4.34 -11.30 -15.06
N SER A 45 -4.85 -10.13 -15.45
CA SER A 45 -4.36 -9.33 -16.60
C SER A 45 -3.23 -8.33 -16.28
N VAL A 46 -2.73 -8.29 -15.06
CA VAL A 46 -1.69 -7.33 -14.65
C VAL A 46 -0.33 -7.76 -15.21
N LYS A 47 0.25 -6.94 -16.09
CA LYS A 47 1.53 -7.22 -16.77
C LYS A 47 2.76 -6.87 -15.93
N SER A 48 2.62 -6.05 -14.90
CA SER A 48 3.71 -5.60 -14.03
C SER A 48 3.30 -5.68 -12.56
N ASP A 49 4.28 -5.93 -11.69
CA ASP A 49 4.14 -5.78 -10.25
C ASP A 49 4.54 -4.36 -9.85
N ASN A 50 3.56 -3.49 -9.69
CA ASN A 50 3.80 -2.11 -9.28
C ASN A 50 4.55 -2.03 -7.95
N ASP A 51 4.32 -2.98 -7.03
CA ASP A 51 5.05 -3.02 -5.75
C ASP A 51 6.53 -3.36 -5.97
N GLY A 52 6.85 -4.26 -6.91
CA GLY A 52 8.23 -4.61 -7.26
C GLY A 52 9.03 -3.42 -7.80
N ASP A 53 8.42 -2.62 -8.68
CA ASP A 53 9.06 -1.41 -9.22
C ASP A 53 9.29 -0.36 -8.13
N ILE A 54 8.34 -0.20 -7.20
CA ILE A 54 8.48 0.70 -6.05
C ILE A 54 9.60 0.25 -5.13
N LEU A 55 9.71 -1.05 -4.87
CA LEU A 55 10.75 -1.61 -4.02
C LEU A 55 12.13 -1.48 -4.65
N ARG A 56 12.27 -1.64 -5.98
CA ARG A 56 13.53 -1.35 -6.68
C ARG A 56 13.94 0.10 -6.54
N ASN A 57 13.00 1.03 -6.71
CA ASN A 57 13.27 2.47 -6.60
C ASN A 57 13.61 2.90 -5.15
N ALA A 58 13.10 2.19 -4.14
CA ALA A 58 13.42 2.45 -2.74
C ALA A 58 14.86 2.02 -2.36
N ASN A 59 15.44 1.07 -3.11
CA ASN A 59 16.79 0.55 -2.91
C ASN A 59 17.85 1.36 -3.70
N SER A 60 17.81 2.67 -3.74
CA SER A 60 18.73 3.53 -4.50
C SER A 60 20.22 3.44 -4.10
N GLY A 61 20.65 2.34 -3.49
CA GLY A 61 22.04 2.03 -3.13
C GLY A 61 22.51 0.67 -3.66
N GLU A 62 23.78 0.54 -3.96
CA GLU A 62 24.52 -0.52 -4.64
C GLU A 62 24.41 -1.97 -4.10
N ALA A 63 23.46 -2.27 -3.22
CA ALA A 63 23.43 -3.51 -2.45
C ALA A 63 22.77 -4.72 -3.15
N VAL A 64 22.11 -4.53 -4.28
CA VAL A 64 21.51 -5.62 -5.05
C VAL A 64 22.03 -5.54 -6.47
N ASN A 65 22.85 -6.52 -6.87
CA ASN A 65 23.18 -6.72 -8.26
C ASN A 65 21.87 -6.82 -9.06
N SER A 66 21.78 -6.07 -10.15
CA SER A 66 20.62 -5.90 -11.01
C SER A 66 20.18 -7.21 -11.68
N GLY A 67 19.69 -8.15 -10.87
CA GLY A 67 18.95 -9.30 -11.35
C GLY A 67 17.52 -8.90 -11.77
N ASP A 68 16.93 -9.62 -12.71
CA ASP A 68 15.53 -9.44 -13.13
C ASP A 68 14.55 -9.93 -12.04
N TRP A 69 14.38 -9.13 -11.00
CA TRP A 69 13.36 -9.40 -9.99
C TRP A 69 12.31 -8.28 -9.99
N PRO A 70 11.04 -8.53 -9.61
CA PRO A 70 10.51 -9.84 -9.22
C PRO A 70 10.30 -10.77 -10.41
N ILE A 71 10.57 -12.06 -10.18
CA ILE A 71 10.21 -13.12 -11.12
C ILE A 71 8.68 -13.28 -11.06
N MET A 72 8.02 -13.19 -12.20
CA MET A 72 6.55 -13.30 -12.27
C MET A 72 6.13 -14.76 -12.43
N ILE A 73 5.31 -15.27 -11.50
CA ILE A 73 4.76 -16.63 -11.55
C ILE A 73 3.23 -16.60 -11.59
N SER A 74 2.61 -17.72 -12.01
CA SER A 74 1.16 -17.92 -11.90
C SER A 74 0.74 -18.24 -10.45
N SER A 75 -0.55 -18.27 -10.19
CA SER A 75 -1.08 -18.53 -8.85
C SER A 75 -0.86 -19.96 -8.34
N ASN A 76 -0.54 -20.92 -9.22
CA ASN A 76 -0.23 -22.29 -8.81
C ASN A 76 1.27 -22.41 -8.48
N ILE A 77 1.60 -22.42 -7.19
CA ILE A 77 2.97 -22.39 -6.68
C ILE A 77 3.73 -23.68 -6.97
N ASP A 78 3.05 -24.83 -6.99
CA ASP A 78 3.68 -26.13 -7.19
C ASP A 78 4.31 -26.28 -8.58
N ASP A 79 3.78 -25.55 -9.57
CA ASP A 79 4.31 -25.55 -10.95
C ASP A 79 5.59 -24.68 -11.09
N HIS A 80 6.02 -23.99 -10.02
CA HIS A 80 7.04 -22.95 -10.06
C HIS A 80 8.22 -23.18 -9.09
N THR A 81 8.55 -24.43 -8.79
CA THR A 81 9.64 -24.77 -7.85
C THR A 81 10.97 -24.16 -8.27
N ASP A 82 11.32 -24.20 -9.56
CA ASP A 82 12.57 -23.63 -10.08
C ASP A 82 12.63 -22.11 -9.92
N GLN A 83 11.50 -21.43 -10.08
CA GLN A 83 11.41 -19.99 -9.89
C GLN A 83 11.54 -19.61 -8.39
N LEU A 84 10.95 -20.42 -7.50
CA LEU A 84 11.12 -20.26 -6.05
C LEU A 84 12.60 -20.43 -5.67
N ASP A 85 13.28 -21.42 -6.23
CA ASP A 85 14.71 -21.65 -6.03
C ASP A 85 15.55 -20.47 -6.54
N SER A 86 15.22 -19.95 -7.73
CA SER A 86 15.86 -18.76 -8.29
C SER A 86 15.68 -17.54 -7.38
N GLY A 87 14.47 -17.32 -6.85
CA GLY A 87 14.20 -16.24 -5.90
C GLY A 87 14.99 -16.37 -4.60
N ILE A 88 15.15 -17.59 -4.06
CA ILE A 88 15.98 -17.85 -2.88
C ILE A 88 17.45 -17.54 -3.18
N ASN A 89 17.95 -17.93 -4.36
CA ASN A 89 19.33 -17.67 -4.76
C ASN A 89 19.61 -16.18 -4.86
N ILE A 90 18.70 -15.38 -5.44
CA ILE A 90 18.81 -13.91 -5.48
C ILE A 90 19.01 -13.34 -4.07
N VAL A 91 18.23 -13.80 -3.09
CA VAL A 91 18.37 -13.34 -1.69
C VAL A 91 19.68 -13.82 -1.07
N ASN A 92 20.15 -15.03 -1.40
CA ASN A 92 21.38 -15.59 -0.87
C ASN A 92 22.66 -14.91 -1.42
N GLU A 93 22.58 -14.26 -2.58
CA GLU A 93 23.67 -13.48 -3.17
C GLU A 93 23.89 -12.12 -2.48
N ILE A 94 22.92 -11.67 -1.67
CA ILE A 94 23.06 -10.43 -0.90
C ILE A 94 24.14 -10.61 0.15
N ASP A 95 25.03 -9.61 0.26
CA ASP A 95 26.12 -9.59 1.24
C ASP A 95 25.58 -9.85 2.67
N SER A 96 26.20 -10.79 3.37
CA SER A 96 25.81 -11.18 4.73
C SER A 96 25.96 -10.04 5.77
N SER A 97 26.64 -8.94 5.42
CA SER A 97 26.73 -7.73 6.27
C SER A 97 25.50 -6.81 6.15
N VAL A 98 24.59 -7.09 5.22
CA VAL A 98 23.41 -6.28 4.93
C VAL A 98 22.15 -6.98 5.46
N PHE A 99 21.30 -6.25 6.16
CA PHE A 99 19.97 -6.75 6.54
C PHE A 99 19.10 -6.91 5.30
N SER A 100 18.55 -8.10 5.10
CA SER A 100 17.63 -8.35 3.98
C SER A 100 16.21 -8.42 4.49
N VAL A 101 15.38 -7.44 4.13
CA VAL A 101 13.93 -7.48 4.34
C VAL A 101 13.30 -8.07 3.09
N VAL A 102 12.78 -9.29 3.21
CA VAL A 102 12.27 -10.07 2.08
C VAL A 102 10.75 -10.11 2.14
N GLU A 103 10.08 -9.41 1.23
CA GLU A 103 8.65 -9.53 1.04
C GLU A 103 8.36 -10.67 0.05
N TRP A 104 7.45 -11.60 0.42
CA TRP A 104 7.16 -12.72 -0.46
C TRP A 104 5.67 -13.15 -0.41
N LEU A 105 5.41 -14.46 -0.26
CA LEU A 105 4.10 -15.06 -0.40
C LEU A 105 3.06 -14.56 0.62
N SER A 106 1.79 -14.72 0.27
CA SER A 106 0.64 -14.48 1.16
C SER A 106 -0.16 -15.76 1.29
N GLY A 107 -0.42 -16.18 2.51
CA GLY A 107 -1.13 -17.41 2.86
C GLY A 107 -0.33 -18.24 3.86
N LEU A 108 -1.02 -18.77 4.87
CA LEU A 108 -0.42 -19.48 5.99
C LEU A 108 -0.75 -20.99 5.97
N THR A 109 -1.63 -21.40 5.09
CA THR A 109 -2.14 -22.79 5.02
C THR A 109 -1.95 -23.40 3.64
N GLY A 110 -2.14 -24.71 3.54
CA GLY A 110 -2.01 -25.43 2.27
C GLY A 110 -0.59 -25.37 1.69
N ASP A 111 -0.50 -25.45 0.38
CA ASP A 111 0.80 -25.51 -0.31
C ASP A 111 1.55 -24.17 -0.30
N VAL A 112 0.81 -23.06 -0.28
CA VAL A 112 1.40 -21.71 -0.08
C VAL A 112 2.08 -21.63 1.28
N GLY A 113 1.44 -22.10 2.34
CA GLY A 113 2.03 -22.13 3.67
C GLY A 113 3.29 -22.99 3.71
N LYS A 114 3.26 -24.19 3.13
CA LYS A 114 4.43 -25.08 3.03
C LYS A 114 5.58 -24.43 2.28
N ALA A 115 5.29 -23.79 1.14
CA ALA A 115 6.28 -23.05 0.35
C ALA A 115 6.87 -21.89 1.16
N SER A 116 6.03 -21.12 1.86
CA SER A 116 6.44 -20.02 2.73
C SER A 116 7.38 -20.48 3.85
N LYS A 117 7.07 -21.62 4.48
CA LYS A 117 7.94 -22.27 5.49
C LYS A 117 9.27 -22.68 4.89
N ASN A 118 9.25 -23.37 3.76
CA ASN A 118 10.47 -23.81 3.06
C ASN A 118 11.41 -22.64 2.75
N ILE A 119 10.83 -21.53 2.23
CA ILE A 119 11.57 -20.29 1.97
C ILE A 119 12.21 -19.75 3.23
N ALA A 120 11.44 -19.62 4.33
CA ALA A 120 11.95 -19.11 5.60
C ALA A 120 13.08 -20.01 6.17
N ASP A 121 12.95 -21.33 6.02
CA ASP A 121 13.95 -22.30 6.47
C ASP A 121 15.23 -22.22 5.63
N ARG A 122 15.13 -22.15 4.31
CA ARG A 122 16.29 -22.09 3.39
C ARG A 122 17.03 -20.75 3.45
N LEU A 123 16.31 -19.67 3.72
CA LEU A 123 16.91 -18.36 3.94
C LEU A 123 17.47 -18.19 5.35
N ASP A 124 17.22 -19.13 6.25
CA ASP A 124 17.45 -18.97 7.68
C ASP A 124 16.92 -17.63 8.21
N ALA A 125 15.69 -17.29 7.77
CA ALA A 125 15.10 -15.99 8.01
C ALA A 125 14.21 -15.99 9.25
N ARG A 126 14.19 -14.87 9.94
CA ARG A 126 13.20 -14.55 10.96
C ARG A 126 11.91 -14.11 10.28
N VAL A 127 10.78 -14.51 10.83
CA VAL A 127 9.48 -14.27 10.20
C VAL A 127 8.67 -13.23 10.95
N VAL A 128 8.16 -12.27 10.21
CA VAL A 128 7.10 -11.35 10.68
C VAL A 128 5.85 -11.63 9.85
N VAL A 129 4.74 -11.93 10.52
CA VAL A 129 3.47 -12.13 9.84
C VAL A 129 2.61 -10.86 9.90
N VAL A 130 2.12 -10.42 8.73
CA VAL A 130 1.15 -9.33 8.65
C VAL A 130 -0.25 -9.92 8.59
N LEU A 131 -1.00 -9.74 9.67
CA LEU A 131 -2.36 -10.23 9.82
C LEU A 131 -3.33 -9.12 9.37
N GLY A 132 -3.85 -9.24 8.16
CA GLY A 132 -4.92 -8.35 7.68
C GLY A 132 -6.16 -8.57 8.54
N TYR A 133 -6.63 -7.50 9.17
CA TYR A 133 -7.73 -7.59 10.13
C TYR A 133 -8.99 -8.19 9.52
N GLU A 134 -9.50 -9.19 10.19
CA GLU A 134 -10.82 -9.80 9.96
C GLU A 134 -11.31 -10.38 11.28
N GLU A 135 -12.46 -9.94 11.74
CA GLU A 135 -12.93 -10.25 13.09
C GLU A 135 -13.06 -11.75 13.37
N SER A 136 -13.52 -12.51 12.38
CA SER A 136 -13.85 -13.93 12.53
C SER A 136 -12.67 -14.90 12.40
N GLY A 137 -11.53 -14.47 11.87
CA GLY A 137 -10.41 -15.38 11.53
C GLY A 137 -9.07 -15.03 12.19
N LEU A 138 -8.92 -13.82 12.70
CA LEU A 138 -7.63 -13.25 13.11
C LEU A 138 -6.82 -14.12 14.10
N ILE A 139 -7.48 -14.67 15.11
CA ILE A 139 -6.82 -15.51 16.13
C ILE A 139 -6.38 -16.84 15.51
N GLY A 140 -7.23 -17.44 14.67
CA GLY A 140 -6.88 -18.66 13.92
C GLY A 140 -5.67 -18.45 13.02
N ASP A 141 -5.65 -17.36 12.26
CA ASP A 141 -4.53 -17.00 11.39
C ASP A 141 -3.21 -16.81 12.18
N ALA A 142 -3.29 -16.24 13.39
CA ALA A 142 -2.13 -16.08 14.25
C ALA A 142 -1.61 -17.44 14.74
N ILE A 143 -2.51 -18.35 15.15
CA ILE A 143 -2.16 -19.73 15.57
C ILE A 143 -1.57 -20.51 14.41
N ASP A 144 -2.12 -20.39 13.21
CA ASP A 144 -1.59 -21.01 12.00
C ASP A 144 -0.17 -20.52 11.70
N ALA A 145 0.10 -19.22 11.83
CA ALA A 145 1.44 -18.66 11.69
C ALA A 145 2.42 -19.25 12.71
N LYS A 146 2.03 -19.36 13.98
CA LYS A 146 2.86 -19.96 15.03
C LYS A 146 3.14 -21.43 14.76
N SER A 147 2.13 -22.18 14.38
CA SER A 147 2.26 -23.59 14.02
C SER A 147 3.19 -23.80 12.82
N LEU A 148 3.11 -22.91 11.83
CA LEU A 148 3.87 -23.00 10.60
C LEU A 148 5.35 -22.65 10.80
N PHE A 149 5.67 -21.54 11.48
CA PHE A 149 7.02 -21.00 11.57
C PHE A 149 7.73 -21.31 12.88
N GLY A 150 7.03 -21.72 13.92
CA GLY A 150 7.59 -22.09 15.21
C GLY A 150 8.44 -20.96 15.81
N ASP A 151 9.69 -21.29 16.16
CA ASP A 151 10.63 -20.35 16.78
C ASP A 151 11.17 -19.27 15.83
N LYS A 152 11.00 -19.44 14.52
CA LYS A 152 11.35 -18.41 13.55
C LYS A 152 10.36 -17.24 13.55
N LEU A 153 9.14 -17.43 14.07
CA LEU A 153 8.14 -16.37 14.17
C LEU A 153 8.53 -15.36 15.24
N CYS A 154 9.00 -14.18 14.84
CA CYS A 154 9.31 -13.07 15.75
C CYS A 154 8.07 -12.40 16.29
N GLY A 155 6.99 -12.35 15.50
CA GLY A 155 5.73 -11.79 15.91
C GLY A 155 4.79 -11.47 14.76
N GLY A 156 3.62 -10.94 15.14
CA GLY A 156 2.56 -10.54 14.23
C GLY A 156 2.28 -9.04 14.27
N ILE A 157 1.95 -8.46 13.12
CA ILE A 157 1.42 -7.10 12.99
C ILE A 157 -0.03 -7.21 12.54
N ILE A 158 -0.96 -6.76 13.37
CA ILE A 158 -2.38 -6.69 13.02
C ILE A 158 -2.60 -5.39 12.26
N ASN A 159 -2.95 -5.46 10.98
CA ASN A 159 -3.04 -4.29 10.11
C ASN A 159 -4.45 -4.09 9.55
N GLY A 160 -4.85 -2.82 9.39
CA GLY A 160 -6.12 -2.43 8.81
C GLY A 160 -7.31 -2.62 9.74
N VAL A 161 -7.11 -2.45 11.05
CA VAL A 161 -8.20 -2.53 12.02
C VAL A 161 -9.14 -1.34 11.87
N THR A 162 -10.43 -1.60 11.63
CA THR A 162 -11.41 -0.53 11.52
C THR A 162 -11.45 0.33 12.78
N ARG A 163 -11.59 1.65 12.64
CA ARG A 163 -11.41 2.62 13.75
C ARG A 163 -12.29 2.32 14.96
N TYR A 164 -13.52 1.87 14.75
CA TYR A 164 -14.43 1.52 15.84
C TYR A 164 -14.10 0.19 16.53
N LYS A 165 -13.31 -0.68 15.89
CA LYS A 165 -12.87 -1.98 16.42
C LYS A 165 -11.49 -1.94 17.08
N ILE A 166 -10.74 -0.86 16.96
CA ILE A 166 -9.36 -0.76 17.50
C ILE A 166 -9.30 -1.05 19.00
N ARG A 167 -10.29 -0.59 19.76
CA ARG A 167 -10.36 -0.82 21.21
C ARG A 167 -10.61 -2.28 21.53
N GLU A 168 -11.46 -2.95 20.78
CA GLU A 168 -11.74 -4.37 20.92
C GLU A 168 -10.51 -5.21 20.52
N ALA A 169 -9.89 -4.90 19.40
CA ALA A 169 -8.66 -5.56 18.96
C ALA A 169 -7.57 -5.50 20.04
N LYS A 170 -7.35 -4.33 20.64
CA LYS A 170 -6.33 -4.14 21.70
C LYS A 170 -6.71 -4.78 23.04
N ARG A 171 -7.98 -4.84 23.43
CA ARG A 171 -8.40 -5.33 24.74
C ARG A 171 -8.79 -6.80 24.77
N VAL A 172 -9.22 -7.34 23.65
CA VAL A 172 -9.76 -8.71 23.59
C VAL A 172 -8.91 -9.61 22.71
N MET A 173 -8.64 -9.18 21.47
CA MET A 173 -7.95 -10.05 20.50
C MET A 173 -6.44 -10.16 20.81
N LEU A 174 -5.78 -9.03 21.08
CA LEU A 174 -4.36 -9.01 21.39
C LEU A 174 -4.00 -9.94 22.57
N PRO A 175 -4.64 -9.84 23.75
CA PRO A 175 -4.31 -10.76 24.87
C PRO A 175 -4.55 -12.23 24.55
N LYS A 176 -5.57 -12.54 23.71
CA LYS A 176 -5.81 -13.92 23.27
C LYS A 176 -4.70 -14.43 22.37
N ILE A 177 -4.19 -13.62 21.43
CA ILE A 177 -3.07 -13.97 20.56
C ILE A 177 -1.80 -14.14 21.39
N GLU A 178 -1.56 -13.25 22.34
CA GLU A 178 -0.40 -13.34 23.23
C GLU A 178 -0.45 -14.57 24.16
N SER A 179 -1.64 -14.99 24.60
CA SER A 179 -1.81 -16.22 25.39
C SER A 179 -1.45 -17.49 24.63
N GLU A 180 -1.47 -17.45 23.29
CA GLU A 180 -0.96 -18.53 22.42
C GLU A 180 0.56 -18.46 22.19
N GLY A 181 1.26 -17.58 22.88
CA GLY A 181 2.71 -17.41 22.77
C GLY A 181 3.17 -16.69 21.51
N ILE A 182 2.32 -15.82 20.97
CA ILE A 182 2.60 -15.03 19.76
C ILE A 182 2.76 -13.57 20.16
N THR A 183 3.94 -12.99 19.94
CA THR A 183 4.19 -11.58 20.19
C THR A 183 3.45 -10.71 19.19
N VAL A 184 2.64 -9.75 19.64
CA VAL A 184 2.03 -8.74 18.77
C VAL A 184 2.90 -7.49 18.74
N LEU A 185 3.47 -7.19 17.58
CA LEU A 185 4.42 -6.08 17.38
C LEU A 185 3.70 -4.74 17.19
N ALA A 186 2.52 -4.74 16.55
CA ALA A 186 1.70 -3.55 16.38
C ALA A 186 0.24 -3.91 16.09
N VAL A 187 -0.69 -2.98 16.43
CA VAL A 187 -2.11 -3.04 16.04
C VAL A 187 -2.45 -1.75 15.30
N ILE A 188 -2.37 -1.80 13.97
CA ILE A 188 -2.45 -0.63 13.08
C ILE A 188 -3.90 -0.42 12.63
N PRO A 189 -4.49 0.77 12.88
CA PRO A 189 -5.82 1.10 12.37
C PRO A 189 -5.82 1.28 10.85
N GLU A 190 -6.99 1.11 10.23
CA GLU A 190 -7.20 1.57 8.87
C GLU A 190 -7.05 3.10 8.79
N ASP A 191 -6.41 3.57 7.73
CA ASP A 191 -6.27 5.00 7.47
C ASP A 191 -6.55 5.31 6.01
N ARG A 192 -7.42 6.31 5.77
CA ARG A 192 -7.86 6.69 4.43
C ARG A 192 -6.71 7.20 3.55
N LYS A 193 -5.73 7.88 4.14
CA LYS A 193 -4.55 8.36 3.39
C LYS A 193 -3.78 7.21 2.74
N LEU A 194 -3.75 6.03 3.36
CA LEU A 194 -3.07 4.87 2.79
C LEU A 194 -3.76 4.34 1.52
N LEU A 195 -5.03 4.70 1.31
CA LEU A 195 -5.83 4.34 0.14
C LEU A 195 -5.83 5.44 -0.93
N GLY A 196 -5.20 6.57 -0.68
CA GLY A 196 -5.09 7.68 -1.64
C GLY A 196 -4.36 7.26 -2.92
N THR A 197 -4.45 8.06 -3.97
CA THR A 197 -3.83 7.84 -5.27
C THR A 197 -3.18 9.11 -5.77
N THR A 198 -2.43 9.04 -6.86
CA THR A 198 -1.99 10.22 -7.59
C THR A 198 -3.02 10.63 -8.65
N VAL A 199 -2.90 11.84 -9.16
CA VAL A 199 -3.70 12.33 -10.29
C VAL A 199 -3.49 11.46 -11.53
N ASN A 200 -2.26 11.00 -11.79
CA ASN A 200 -1.94 10.08 -12.88
C ASN A 200 -2.67 8.74 -12.73
N GLU A 201 -2.62 8.12 -11.53
CA GLU A 201 -3.33 6.87 -11.24
C GLU A 201 -4.85 7.04 -11.38
N LEU A 202 -5.38 8.19 -10.94
CA LEU A 202 -6.79 8.53 -11.07
C LEU A 202 -7.20 8.66 -12.54
N ALA A 203 -6.45 9.42 -13.34
CA ALA A 203 -6.70 9.60 -14.78
C ALA A 203 -6.67 8.26 -15.51
N GLN A 204 -5.64 7.45 -15.28
CA GLN A 204 -5.52 6.12 -15.88
C GLN A 204 -6.71 5.21 -15.50
N HIS A 205 -7.13 5.23 -14.23
CA HIS A 205 -8.21 4.39 -13.75
C HIS A 205 -9.57 4.77 -14.34
N LEU A 206 -9.80 6.08 -14.54
CA LEU A 206 -11.01 6.62 -15.14
C LEU A 206 -10.98 6.58 -16.68
N ASN A 207 -9.89 6.12 -17.29
CA ASN A 207 -9.64 6.23 -18.73
C ASN A 207 -9.81 7.68 -19.21
N GLY A 208 -9.36 8.64 -18.40
CA GLY A 208 -9.45 10.07 -18.64
C GLY A 208 -8.14 10.65 -19.15
N GLU A 209 -8.24 11.82 -19.79
CA GLU A 209 -7.10 12.59 -20.27
C GLU A 209 -6.80 13.76 -19.32
N ILE A 210 -5.53 13.91 -18.91
CA ILE A 210 -5.09 15.11 -18.19
C ILE A 210 -4.86 16.20 -19.25
N ILE A 211 -5.73 17.20 -19.28
CA ILE A 211 -5.72 18.28 -20.30
C ILE A 211 -4.99 19.53 -19.83
N SER A 212 -4.71 19.67 -18.53
CA SER A 212 -4.02 20.81 -17.93
C SER A 212 -3.05 20.33 -16.86
N TRP A 213 -1.91 21.00 -16.67
CA TRP A 213 -0.91 20.71 -15.62
C TRP A 213 -0.49 19.24 -15.52
N LYS A 214 -0.09 18.62 -16.64
CA LYS A 214 0.34 17.22 -16.70
C LYS A 214 1.52 16.91 -15.75
N GLU A 215 2.38 17.88 -15.52
CA GLU A 215 3.50 17.82 -14.57
C GLU A 215 3.09 17.70 -13.10
N LYS A 216 1.86 18.03 -12.77
CA LYS A 216 1.26 17.83 -11.45
C LYS A 216 0.55 16.46 -11.31
N GLY A 217 0.80 15.55 -12.22
CA GLY A 217 0.23 14.20 -12.22
C GLY A 217 0.53 13.39 -10.97
N ASP A 218 1.58 13.76 -10.23
CA ASP A 218 1.95 13.12 -8.96
C ASP A 218 1.28 13.77 -7.73
N ASN A 219 0.44 14.80 -7.90
CA ASN A 219 -0.35 15.35 -6.81
C ASN A 219 -1.17 14.25 -6.13
N PHE A 220 -1.13 14.26 -4.80
CA PHE A 220 -1.81 13.26 -3.98
C PHE A 220 -3.29 13.54 -3.82
N VAL A 221 -4.11 12.49 -3.93
CA VAL A 221 -5.57 12.54 -3.78
C VAL A 221 -6.00 11.48 -2.78
N ASP A 222 -6.59 11.87 -1.67
CA ASP A 222 -7.15 10.97 -0.65
C ASP A 222 -8.65 11.23 -0.37
N ASN A 223 -9.22 12.25 -1.00
CA ASN A 223 -10.63 12.59 -0.92
C ASN A 223 -11.23 12.75 -2.31
N TYR A 224 -12.44 12.22 -2.50
CA TYR A 224 -13.19 12.33 -3.75
C TYR A 224 -14.54 12.99 -3.45
N LEU A 225 -14.77 14.17 -4.00
CA LEU A 225 -15.98 14.95 -3.76
C LEU A 225 -16.75 15.14 -5.07
N ILE A 226 -18.07 15.01 -5.02
CA ILE A 226 -18.94 15.18 -6.16
C ILE A 226 -19.55 16.57 -6.13
N GLY A 227 -19.31 17.36 -7.19
CA GLY A 227 -19.85 18.70 -7.39
C GLY A 227 -21.28 18.69 -7.92
N GLY A 228 -22.21 18.20 -7.09
CA GLY A 228 -23.64 18.14 -7.44
C GLY A 228 -24.53 19.20 -6.78
N MET A 229 -23.94 20.13 -6.00
CA MET A 229 -24.67 21.14 -5.25
C MET A 229 -24.90 22.43 -6.05
N VAL A 230 -25.60 23.40 -5.43
CA VAL A 230 -25.73 24.76 -5.90
C VAL A 230 -24.49 25.59 -5.54
N LEU A 231 -24.21 26.62 -6.34
CA LEU A 231 -22.98 27.43 -6.24
C LEU A 231 -22.70 27.95 -4.83
N ASP A 232 -23.72 28.51 -4.16
CA ASP A 232 -23.57 29.17 -2.85
C ASP A 232 -22.98 28.29 -1.74
N TRP A 233 -23.09 26.99 -1.88
CA TRP A 233 -22.56 26.01 -0.94
C TRP A 233 -21.26 25.35 -1.40
N GLY A 234 -20.87 25.58 -2.66
CA GLY A 234 -19.72 24.89 -3.27
C GLY A 234 -18.44 25.10 -2.49
N VAL A 235 -18.03 26.35 -2.28
CA VAL A 235 -16.78 26.67 -1.57
C VAL A 235 -16.80 26.13 -0.15
N LEU A 236 -17.87 26.37 0.62
CA LEU A 236 -18.01 25.87 1.99
C LEU A 236 -17.98 24.35 2.11
N TYR A 237 -18.41 23.65 1.07
CA TYR A 237 -18.37 22.20 1.03
C TYR A 237 -16.97 21.69 0.69
N PHE A 238 -16.31 22.29 -0.32
CA PHE A 238 -15.02 21.83 -0.81
C PHE A 238 -13.86 22.15 0.16
N GLU A 239 -13.89 23.29 0.85
CA GLU A 239 -12.83 23.66 1.82
C GLU A 239 -12.71 22.71 3.01
N ARG A 240 -13.71 21.84 3.27
CA ARG A 240 -13.69 20.88 4.39
C ARG A 240 -12.68 19.75 4.21
N HIS A 241 -12.18 19.56 3.01
CA HIS A 241 -11.28 18.45 2.69
C HIS A 241 -10.07 18.97 1.89
N LEU A 242 -8.90 18.57 2.35
CA LEU A 242 -7.63 18.76 1.63
C LEU A 242 -7.38 17.59 0.67
N ASN A 243 -6.40 17.73 -0.21
CA ASN A 243 -5.98 16.68 -1.15
C ASN A 243 -7.17 16.02 -1.89
N LYS A 244 -8.09 16.84 -2.36
CA LYS A 244 -9.32 16.32 -2.97
C LYS A 244 -9.27 16.34 -4.50
N ALA A 245 -9.88 15.32 -5.10
CA ALA A 245 -10.36 15.40 -6.47
C ALA A 245 -11.84 15.81 -6.45
N VAL A 246 -12.20 16.83 -7.23
CA VAL A 246 -13.60 17.24 -7.36
C VAL A 246 -14.13 16.74 -8.70
N ILE A 247 -15.12 15.84 -8.64
CA ILE A 247 -15.81 15.27 -9.80
C ILE A 247 -17.02 16.16 -10.11
N VAL A 248 -17.02 16.78 -11.27
CA VAL A 248 -18.06 17.72 -11.66
C VAL A 248 -18.36 17.58 -13.15
N ARG A 249 -19.59 17.86 -13.55
CA ARG A 249 -19.97 17.88 -14.96
C ARG A 249 -19.21 18.98 -15.69
N GLY A 250 -18.76 18.69 -16.91
CA GLY A 250 -18.04 19.66 -17.73
C GLY A 250 -18.87 20.89 -18.10
N ASP A 251 -20.21 20.80 -18.05
CA ASP A 251 -21.15 21.92 -18.32
C ASP A 251 -21.53 22.72 -17.04
N ARG A 252 -20.79 22.55 -15.91
CA ARG A 252 -21.05 23.26 -14.65
C ARG A 252 -19.83 24.12 -14.22
N PRO A 253 -19.50 25.17 -15.01
CA PRO A 253 -18.38 26.04 -14.70
C PRO A 253 -18.50 26.75 -13.36
N ASP A 254 -19.70 26.99 -12.87
CA ASP A 254 -19.98 27.58 -11.56
C ASP A 254 -19.41 26.72 -10.42
N ILE A 255 -19.60 25.41 -10.46
CA ILE A 255 -19.09 24.48 -9.44
C ILE A 255 -17.59 24.20 -9.63
N GLN A 256 -17.11 24.19 -10.88
CA GLN A 256 -15.69 24.10 -11.19
C GLN A 256 -14.92 25.26 -10.54
N MET A 257 -15.43 26.49 -10.67
CA MET A 257 -14.86 27.67 -10.05
C MET A 257 -14.88 27.61 -8.52
N ALA A 258 -15.99 27.13 -7.93
CA ALA A 258 -16.06 26.95 -6.48
C ALA A 258 -15.03 25.94 -5.96
N ALA A 259 -14.70 24.90 -6.75
CA ALA A 259 -13.66 23.94 -6.41
C ALA A 259 -12.26 24.56 -6.52
N LEU A 260 -11.99 25.34 -7.55
CA LEU A 260 -10.70 26.02 -7.78
C LEU A 260 -10.40 27.09 -6.73
N GLN A 261 -11.41 27.69 -6.11
CA GLN A 261 -11.25 28.63 -5.00
C GLN A 261 -10.83 27.94 -3.67
N THR A 262 -10.65 26.64 -3.67
CA THR A 262 -10.27 25.85 -2.50
C THR A 262 -9.08 24.95 -2.84
N GLU A 263 -8.29 24.55 -1.85
CA GLU A 263 -7.16 23.65 -2.05
C GLU A 263 -7.62 22.32 -2.68
N THR A 264 -7.47 22.20 -4.00
CA THR A 264 -7.94 21.08 -4.83
C THR A 264 -6.77 20.43 -5.55
N SER A 265 -6.60 19.11 -5.40
CA SER A 265 -5.51 18.37 -6.06
C SER A 265 -5.75 18.17 -7.56
N CYS A 266 -7.00 18.02 -7.98
CA CYS A 266 -7.41 18.00 -9.39
C CYS A 266 -8.92 18.17 -9.55
N LEU A 267 -9.33 18.64 -10.74
CA LEU A 267 -10.70 18.56 -11.22
C LEU A 267 -10.88 17.35 -12.14
N VAL A 268 -12.02 16.65 -12.02
CA VAL A 268 -12.44 15.60 -12.95
C VAL A 268 -13.71 16.06 -13.64
N LEU A 269 -13.61 16.43 -14.93
CA LEU A 269 -14.72 16.88 -15.74
C LEU A 269 -15.39 15.70 -16.43
N THR A 270 -16.67 15.46 -16.12
CA THR A 270 -17.44 14.34 -16.67
C THR A 270 -18.33 14.78 -17.85
N GLY A 271 -18.65 13.83 -18.74
CA GLY A 271 -19.51 14.04 -19.89
C GLY A 271 -18.79 14.50 -21.16
N GLY A 272 -17.45 14.40 -21.22
CA GLY A 272 -16.65 14.68 -22.41
C GLY A 272 -16.52 16.14 -22.81
N HIS A 273 -17.01 17.07 -21.98
CA HIS A 273 -16.96 18.51 -22.29
C HIS A 273 -15.60 19.10 -21.89
N ASP A 274 -15.07 19.96 -22.73
CA ASP A 274 -13.93 20.80 -22.39
C ASP A 274 -14.36 21.92 -21.42
N PRO A 275 -13.47 22.34 -20.51
CA PRO A 275 -13.74 23.48 -19.64
C PRO A 275 -13.89 24.76 -20.48
N ILE A 276 -14.66 25.72 -19.98
CA ILE A 276 -14.71 27.05 -20.61
C ILE A 276 -13.42 27.81 -20.32
N GLN A 277 -13.04 28.74 -21.17
CA GLN A 277 -11.80 29.51 -21.09
C GLN A 277 -11.54 30.12 -19.70
N TYR A 278 -12.57 30.58 -19.01
CA TYR A 278 -12.43 31.17 -17.68
C TYR A 278 -12.01 30.13 -16.62
N VAL A 279 -12.53 28.92 -16.71
CA VAL A 279 -12.14 27.81 -15.82
C VAL A 279 -10.72 27.34 -16.13
N GLU A 280 -10.35 27.26 -17.41
CA GLU A 280 -8.98 26.94 -17.81
C GLU A 280 -7.98 27.94 -17.25
N TYR A 281 -8.29 29.24 -17.35
CA TYR A 281 -7.45 30.30 -16.81
C TYR A 281 -7.27 30.16 -15.29
N GLU A 282 -8.35 29.97 -14.54
CA GLU A 282 -8.27 29.81 -13.09
C GLU A 282 -7.51 28.56 -12.68
N ALA A 283 -7.77 27.44 -13.36
CA ALA A 283 -7.03 26.20 -13.11
C ALA A 283 -5.53 26.35 -13.43
N GLN A 284 -5.18 27.23 -14.39
CA GLN A 284 -3.80 27.56 -14.71
C GLN A 284 -3.14 28.40 -13.61
N GLU A 285 -3.83 29.41 -13.07
CA GLU A 285 -3.32 30.26 -11.99
C GLU A 285 -3.16 29.49 -10.67
N GLU A 286 -4.11 28.60 -10.37
CA GLU A 286 -4.09 27.78 -9.14
C GLU A 286 -3.26 26.50 -9.28
N GLU A 287 -2.65 26.27 -10.45
CA GLU A 287 -1.84 25.07 -10.76
C GLU A 287 -2.60 23.74 -10.54
N VAL A 288 -3.89 23.72 -10.85
CA VAL A 288 -4.75 22.54 -10.63
C VAL A 288 -4.89 21.73 -11.92
N PRO A 289 -4.48 20.45 -11.93
CA PRO A 289 -4.71 19.55 -13.05
C PRO A 289 -6.19 19.33 -13.34
N ILE A 290 -6.53 19.26 -14.62
CA ILE A 290 -7.88 18.91 -15.08
C ILE A 290 -7.83 17.55 -15.80
N ILE A 291 -8.63 16.60 -15.33
CA ILE A 291 -8.86 15.31 -15.98
C ILE A 291 -10.20 15.38 -16.70
N LYS A 292 -10.22 15.15 -18.02
CA LYS A 292 -11.44 15.01 -18.80
C LYS A 292 -11.79 13.54 -18.97
N VAL A 293 -13.05 13.17 -18.70
CA VAL A 293 -13.60 11.83 -18.90
C VAL A 293 -14.89 11.88 -19.71
N ASP A 294 -15.05 10.95 -20.65
CA ASP A 294 -16.23 10.89 -21.52
C ASP A 294 -17.47 10.39 -20.79
N SER A 295 -17.28 9.57 -19.77
CA SER A 295 -18.38 9.01 -18.97
C SER A 295 -19.11 10.10 -18.17
N ASP A 296 -20.37 9.86 -17.89
CA ASP A 296 -21.17 10.72 -17.00
C ASP A 296 -20.71 10.59 -15.54
N THR A 297 -21.20 11.48 -14.69
CA THR A 297 -20.80 11.54 -13.26
C THR A 297 -21.13 10.25 -12.52
N LEU A 298 -22.27 9.60 -12.79
CA LEU A 298 -22.67 8.37 -12.11
C LEU A 298 -21.72 7.23 -12.47
N ASN A 299 -21.47 6.99 -13.73
CA ASN A 299 -20.57 5.95 -14.20
C ASN A 299 -19.13 6.20 -13.72
N THR A 300 -18.66 7.44 -13.74
CA THR A 300 -17.36 7.84 -13.20
C THR A 300 -17.26 7.50 -11.71
N THR A 301 -18.30 7.76 -10.92
CA THR A 301 -18.34 7.46 -9.50
C THR A 301 -18.30 5.95 -9.22
N ILE A 302 -19.04 5.16 -9.99
CA ILE A 302 -19.02 3.68 -9.88
C ILE A 302 -17.62 3.13 -10.16
N VAL A 303 -16.93 3.65 -11.18
CA VAL A 303 -15.56 3.26 -11.48
C VAL A 303 -14.61 3.61 -10.33
N LEU A 304 -14.77 4.78 -9.71
CA LEU A 304 -13.96 5.23 -8.57
C LEU A 304 -14.03 4.29 -7.36
N GLU A 305 -15.16 3.62 -7.12
CA GLU A 305 -15.28 2.66 -6.00
C GLU A 305 -14.23 1.54 -6.08
N SER A 306 -13.83 1.15 -7.28
CA SER A 306 -12.83 0.11 -7.49
C SER A 306 -11.38 0.61 -7.37
N LEU A 307 -11.14 1.92 -7.38
CA LEU A 307 -9.82 2.54 -7.36
C LEU A 307 -9.05 2.21 -6.07
N GLN A 308 -9.73 2.26 -4.92
CA GLN A 308 -9.10 1.97 -3.62
C GLN A 308 -8.48 0.57 -3.57
N LYS A 309 -9.08 -0.40 -4.29
CA LYS A 309 -8.55 -1.77 -4.39
C LYS A 309 -7.28 -1.87 -5.23
N LYS A 310 -6.97 -0.85 -6.02
CA LYS A 310 -5.79 -0.78 -6.91
C LYS A 310 -4.72 0.18 -6.39
N SER A 311 -4.97 0.82 -5.25
CA SER A 311 -4.03 1.78 -4.66
C SER A 311 -2.70 1.12 -4.33
N VAL A 312 -1.61 1.74 -4.77
CA VAL A 312 -0.23 1.27 -4.62
C VAL A 312 0.46 2.03 -3.48
N PHE A 313 1.36 1.37 -2.74
CA PHE A 313 2.01 1.95 -1.55
C PHE A 313 3.33 2.71 -1.88
N GLY A 314 3.45 3.37 -3.02
CA GLY A 314 4.71 4.03 -3.42
C GLY A 314 4.86 5.49 -2.97
N HIS A 315 3.76 6.19 -2.80
CA HIS A 315 3.78 7.64 -2.59
C HIS A 315 4.37 8.04 -1.23
N PRO A 316 5.24 9.09 -1.14
CA PRO A 316 5.87 9.53 0.11
C PRO A 316 4.89 9.85 1.24
N VAL A 317 3.73 10.44 0.92
CA VAL A 317 2.66 10.73 1.89
C VAL A 317 2.17 9.47 2.58
N LYS A 318 1.99 8.37 1.84
CA LYS A 318 1.56 7.08 2.41
C LYS A 318 2.62 6.47 3.30
N ARG A 319 3.89 6.52 2.87
CA ARG A 319 5.03 6.03 3.67
C ARG A 319 5.10 6.75 5.00
N LYS A 320 5.10 8.08 4.98
CA LYS A 320 5.11 8.91 6.19
C LYS A 320 3.91 8.59 7.10
N GLN A 321 2.70 8.52 6.54
CA GLN A 321 1.49 8.19 7.30
C GLN A 321 1.57 6.82 7.95
N PHE A 322 2.09 5.81 7.24
CA PHE A 322 2.22 4.45 7.78
C PHE A 322 3.26 4.39 8.90
N ASP A 323 4.40 5.10 8.76
CA ASP A 323 5.42 5.20 9.80
C ASP A 323 4.87 5.86 11.07
N GLU A 324 4.09 6.94 10.93
CA GLU A 324 3.38 7.59 12.04
C GLU A 324 2.39 6.64 12.73
N LEU A 325 1.66 5.82 11.96
CA LEU A 325 0.74 4.83 12.51
C LEU A 325 1.47 3.72 13.28
N ILE A 326 2.62 3.26 12.80
CA ILE A 326 3.45 2.29 13.51
C ILE A 326 3.97 2.91 14.82
N ASP A 327 4.47 4.15 14.79
CA ASP A 327 5.00 4.82 16.00
C ASP A 327 3.93 4.99 17.09
N GLN A 328 2.70 5.29 16.68
CA GLN A 328 1.57 5.46 17.61
C GLN A 328 0.97 4.15 18.13
N ASN A 329 1.13 3.06 17.40
CA ASN A 329 0.41 1.80 17.65
C ASN A 329 1.32 0.57 17.77
N GLY A 330 2.63 0.74 17.69
CA GLY A 330 3.61 -0.31 17.94
C GLY A 330 3.81 -0.58 19.43
N TYR A 331 4.19 -1.80 19.75
CA TYR A 331 4.56 -2.22 21.10
C TYR A 331 6.07 -2.41 21.16
N GLY A 332 6.77 -1.44 21.76
CA GLY A 332 8.22 -1.43 21.84
C GLY A 332 8.89 -0.93 20.54
N ASN A 333 10.22 -1.05 20.49
CA ASN A 333 10.98 -0.72 19.30
C ASN A 333 10.94 -1.91 18.32
N LEU A 334 10.19 -1.74 17.22
CA LEU A 334 10.03 -2.79 16.20
C LEU A 334 11.38 -3.34 15.70
N VAL A 335 12.36 -2.45 15.50
CA VAL A 335 13.70 -2.82 15.03
C VAL A 335 14.46 -3.60 16.11
N GLU A 336 14.45 -3.13 17.36
CA GLU A 336 15.10 -3.84 18.48
C GLU A 336 14.48 -5.19 18.71
N SER A 337 13.15 -5.31 18.66
CA SER A 337 12.44 -6.59 18.79
C SER A 337 12.86 -7.61 17.72
N LEU A 338 13.30 -7.15 16.55
CA LEU A 338 13.73 -8.00 15.44
C LEU A 338 15.23 -8.27 15.40
N ILE A 339 16.05 -7.41 16.03
CA ILE A 339 17.51 -7.51 16.04
C ILE A 339 18.02 -8.19 17.32
N SER A 340 17.34 -8.00 18.46
CA SER A 340 17.81 -8.39 19.79
C SER A 340 17.56 -9.87 20.18
N ILE A 341 16.88 -10.61 19.33
CA ILE A 341 16.64 -12.05 19.53
C ILE A 341 17.68 -12.79 18.63
#